data_080b1eaab887bced56b6e69cafb2b597
#
_entry.id   080b1eaab887bced56b6e69cafb2b597
#
_cell.length_a   1.000
_cell.length_b   1.000
_cell.length_c   1.000
_cell.angle_alpha   90.00
_cell.angle_beta   90.00
_cell.angle_gamma   90.00
#
_symmetry.space_group_name_H-M   'P 1'
#
loop_
_entity.id
_entity.type
_entity.pdbx_description
1 polymer ?
#
loop_
_entity_poly.entity_id
_entity_poly.type
_entity_poly.pdbx_seq_one_letter_code
_entity_poly.pdbx_strand_id
1 'polypeptide(L)'
;MKNFVISLSTAQERRKHIDAEFAKQEVNFEFFDAITPANIDIATSQLGMVGYTTNLHQNEVSCLLSHMLLWKKAIDEQLDYIVIFEDDIYLGEHAKDFLLDDAWIPKECSVIKLEVFYKKIGVALKQQNLSAPNARKLLLLREAHMGCGGYILSLDVAKKLLSFIVESKVLIPVDHFLFRECPELEVYQLSPALCIQDMILRRGNTQFPSALEDVRNLRKGKSLKKENLKFSAKLKKECSRIFRKIQKMLITLTKFRQGIQVVKIKFR
;
A
#
# COMPACT_ATOMS: atom_id res chain seq x y z
N MET A 1 -0.20 19.08 -7.21
CA MET A 1 -0.46 17.65 -6.97
C MET A 1 -1.59 17.15 -7.87
N LYS A 2 -1.51 15.93 -8.42
CA LYS A 2 -2.58 15.28 -9.21
C LYS A 2 -2.95 13.91 -8.64
N ASN A 3 -4.23 13.55 -8.70
CA ASN A 3 -4.76 12.29 -8.18
C ASN A 3 -5.07 11.34 -9.35
N PHE A 4 -4.54 10.12 -9.29
CA PHE A 4 -4.78 9.07 -10.28
C PHE A 4 -5.36 7.84 -9.61
N VAL A 5 -6.30 7.18 -10.30
CA VAL A 5 -6.84 5.88 -9.88
C VAL A 5 -6.53 4.85 -10.97
N ILE A 6 -5.74 3.84 -10.61
CA ILE A 6 -5.43 2.71 -11.48
C ILE A 6 -6.66 1.80 -11.54
N SER A 7 -7.22 1.62 -12.74
CA SER A 7 -8.39 0.77 -12.96
C SER A 7 -8.37 0.16 -14.36
N LEU A 8 -8.79 -1.08 -14.49
CA LEU A 8 -9.04 -1.64 -15.83
C LEU A 8 -10.15 -0.86 -16.53
N SER A 9 -9.99 -0.54 -17.80
CA SER A 9 -11.02 0.16 -18.59
C SER A 9 -12.34 -0.63 -18.67
N THR A 10 -12.26 -1.95 -18.50
CA THR A 10 -13.40 -2.87 -18.50
C THR A 10 -14.08 -3.00 -17.12
N ALA A 11 -13.47 -2.51 -16.04
CA ALA A 11 -13.97 -2.65 -14.66
C ALA A 11 -15.03 -1.58 -14.32
N GLN A 12 -16.15 -1.56 -15.07
CA GLN A 12 -17.16 -0.51 -15.02
C GLN A 12 -17.76 -0.30 -13.61
N GLU A 13 -18.02 -1.36 -12.87
CA GLU A 13 -18.61 -1.24 -11.51
C GLU A 13 -17.60 -0.64 -10.50
N ARG A 14 -16.30 -0.97 -10.64
CA ARG A 14 -15.25 -0.36 -9.82
C ARG A 14 -15.07 1.12 -10.17
N ARG A 15 -15.09 1.47 -11.47
CA ARG A 15 -15.02 2.87 -11.91
C ARG A 15 -16.21 3.68 -11.40
N LYS A 16 -17.43 3.19 -11.50
CA LYS A 16 -18.62 3.83 -10.90
C LYS A 16 -18.50 4.01 -9.40
N HIS A 17 -17.92 3.02 -8.69
CA HIS A 17 -17.66 3.14 -7.26
C HIS A 17 -16.68 4.27 -6.97
N ILE A 18 -15.57 4.35 -7.67
CA ILE A 18 -14.56 5.41 -7.51
C ILE A 18 -15.13 6.78 -7.85
N ASP A 19 -15.88 6.92 -8.96
CA ASP A 19 -16.56 8.16 -9.30
C ASP A 19 -17.45 8.65 -8.15
N ALA A 20 -18.22 7.73 -7.52
CA ALA A 20 -19.08 8.05 -6.38
C ALA A 20 -18.28 8.43 -5.12
N GLU A 21 -17.17 7.72 -4.82
CA GLU A 21 -16.34 7.99 -3.64
C GLU A 21 -15.64 9.36 -3.74
N PHE A 22 -15.07 9.68 -4.91
CA PHE A 22 -14.40 10.96 -5.13
C PHE A 22 -15.39 12.12 -5.20
N ALA A 23 -16.56 11.94 -5.84
CA ALA A 23 -17.62 12.95 -5.89
C ALA A 23 -18.15 13.31 -4.50
N LYS A 24 -18.32 12.35 -3.59
CA LYS A 24 -18.71 12.60 -2.18
C LYS A 24 -17.74 13.52 -1.45
N GLN A 25 -16.47 13.51 -1.83
CA GLN A 25 -15.42 14.29 -1.20
C GLN A 25 -15.06 15.55 -2.00
N GLU A 26 -15.73 15.80 -3.13
CA GLU A 26 -15.45 16.92 -4.03
C GLU A 26 -13.98 16.95 -4.48
N VAL A 27 -13.39 15.80 -4.76
CA VAL A 27 -12.01 15.65 -5.19
C VAL A 27 -11.95 15.26 -6.65
N ASN A 28 -11.18 16.00 -7.44
CA ASN A 28 -10.89 15.66 -8.82
C ASN A 28 -9.83 14.58 -8.91
N PHE A 29 -9.98 13.68 -9.87
CA PHE A 29 -9.01 12.62 -10.17
C PHE A 29 -9.06 12.25 -11.65
N GLU A 30 -8.08 11.49 -12.11
CA GLU A 30 -8.02 10.89 -13.45
C GLU A 30 -7.90 9.38 -13.33
N PHE A 31 -8.68 8.64 -14.14
CA PHE A 31 -8.42 7.21 -14.30
C PHE A 31 -7.14 6.99 -15.11
N PHE A 32 -6.31 6.11 -14.62
CA PHE A 32 -5.22 5.51 -15.37
C PHE A 32 -5.62 4.09 -15.77
N ASP A 33 -5.69 3.82 -17.09
CA ASP A 33 -6.03 2.50 -17.60
C ASP A 33 -4.93 1.49 -17.22
N ALA A 34 -5.28 0.57 -16.32
CA ALA A 34 -4.35 -0.41 -15.79
C ALA A 34 -3.74 -1.26 -16.91
N ILE A 35 -2.44 -1.51 -16.82
CA ILE A 35 -1.75 -2.42 -17.74
C ILE A 35 -2.32 -3.81 -17.57
N THR A 36 -2.61 -4.47 -18.70
CA THR A 36 -3.05 -5.87 -18.75
C THR A 36 -1.88 -6.77 -19.15
N PRO A 37 -1.95 -8.09 -18.91
CA PRO A 37 -0.92 -9.02 -19.39
C PRO A 37 -0.60 -8.90 -20.88
N ALA A 38 -1.57 -8.56 -21.71
CA ALA A 38 -1.37 -8.35 -23.15
C ALA A 38 -0.50 -7.14 -23.51
N ASN A 39 -0.39 -6.17 -22.58
CA ASN A 39 0.33 -4.90 -22.80
C ASN A 39 1.66 -4.81 -22.04
N ILE A 40 2.13 -5.90 -21.42
CA ILE A 40 3.38 -5.92 -20.66
C ILE A 40 4.57 -5.47 -21.51
N ASP A 41 4.71 -5.99 -22.72
CA ASP A 41 5.83 -5.69 -23.60
C ASP A 41 5.86 -4.21 -24.04
N ILE A 42 4.68 -3.64 -24.29
CA ILE A 42 4.54 -2.22 -24.64
C ILE A 42 4.95 -1.36 -23.42
N ALA A 43 4.44 -1.70 -22.24
CA ALA A 43 4.72 -0.96 -21.00
C ALA A 43 6.20 -1.04 -20.62
N THR A 44 6.83 -2.20 -20.72
CA THR A 44 8.26 -2.37 -20.46
C THR A 44 9.12 -1.59 -21.46
N SER A 45 8.75 -1.56 -22.72
CA SER A 45 9.40 -0.73 -23.74
C SER A 45 9.32 0.77 -23.42
N GLN A 46 8.14 1.27 -23.02
CA GLN A 46 7.95 2.67 -22.61
C GLN A 46 8.80 3.06 -21.38
N LEU A 47 9.09 2.09 -20.52
CA LEU A 47 9.93 2.27 -19.33
C LEU A 47 11.44 2.08 -19.62
N GLY A 48 11.81 1.77 -20.86
CA GLY A 48 13.20 1.47 -21.23
C GLY A 48 13.73 0.16 -20.62
N MET A 49 12.85 -0.73 -20.22
CA MET A 49 13.22 -2.00 -19.58
C MET A 49 13.43 -3.08 -20.63
N VAL A 50 14.66 -3.48 -20.83
CA VAL A 50 15.03 -4.61 -21.69
C VAL A 50 15.58 -5.74 -20.83
N GLY A 51 14.92 -6.90 -20.89
CA GLY A 51 15.36 -8.11 -20.19
C GLY A 51 15.27 -7.95 -18.66
N TYR A 52 14.18 -8.36 -18.07
CA TYR A 52 13.98 -8.39 -16.61
C TYR A 52 13.78 -9.81 -16.12
N THR A 53 14.03 -10.03 -14.83
CA THR A 53 13.75 -11.30 -14.16
C THR A 53 12.63 -11.12 -13.13
N THR A 54 11.75 -12.11 -13.01
CA THR A 54 10.66 -12.07 -12.04
C THR A 54 10.12 -13.45 -11.71
N ASN A 55 9.66 -13.61 -10.48
CA ASN A 55 8.83 -14.74 -10.05
C ASN A 55 7.35 -14.34 -9.89
N LEU A 56 6.98 -13.14 -10.37
CA LEU A 56 5.63 -12.64 -10.32
C LEU A 56 4.74 -13.31 -11.38
N HIS A 57 3.47 -13.45 -11.05
CA HIS A 57 2.45 -13.74 -12.04
C HIS A 57 2.24 -12.53 -12.97
N GLN A 58 1.82 -12.75 -14.21
CA GLN A 58 1.61 -11.66 -15.19
C GLN A 58 0.71 -10.53 -14.67
N ASN A 59 -0.33 -10.84 -13.90
CA ASN A 59 -1.19 -9.83 -13.28
C ASN A 59 -0.44 -8.98 -12.24
N GLU A 60 0.49 -9.57 -11.49
CA GLU A 60 1.33 -8.84 -10.52
C GLU A 60 2.35 -7.95 -11.25
N VAL A 61 2.91 -8.43 -12.37
CA VAL A 61 3.76 -7.62 -13.25
C VAL A 61 2.97 -6.44 -13.82
N SER A 62 1.77 -6.69 -14.34
CA SER A 62 0.88 -5.65 -14.89
C SER A 62 0.54 -4.58 -13.84
N CYS A 63 0.25 -5.00 -12.61
CA CYS A 63 0.02 -4.08 -11.49
C CYS A 63 1.25 -3.19 -11.23
N LEU A 64 2.44 -3.78 -11.09
CA LEU A 64 3.68 -3.02 -10.90
C LEU A 64 3.92 -2.03 -12.05
N LEU A 65 3.79 -2.47 -13.31
CA LEU A 65 4.01 -1.61 -14.48
C LEU A 65 3.02 -0.44 -14.53
N SER A 66 1.78 -0.63 -14.08
CA SER A 66 0.80 0.46 -13.98
C SER A 66 1.28 1.55 -13.02
N HIS A 67 1.80 1.18 -11.85
CA HIS A 67 2.39 2.13 -10.91
C HIS A 67 3.65 2.81 -11.48
N MET A 68 4.54 2.04 -12.11
CA MET A 68 5.77 2.59 -12.69
C MET A 68 5.50 3.60 -13.81
N LEU A 69 4.48 3.37 -14.65
CA LEU A 69 4.07 4.32 -15.67
C LEU A 69 3.48 5.61 -15.08
N LEU A 70 2.79 5.53 -13.94
CA LEU A 70 2.35 6.72 -13.21
C LEU A 70 3.53 7.47 -12.57
N TRP A 71 4.56 6.78 -12.08
CA TRP A 71 5.79 7.44 -11.63
C TRP A 71 6.51 8.13 -12.79
N LYS A 72 6.57 7.46 -13.96
CA LYS A 72 7.08 8.07 -15.18
C LYS A 72 6.27 9.31 -15.58
N LYS A 73 4.94 9.22 -15.54
CA LYS A 73 4.05 10.35 -15.82
C LYS A 73 4.31 11.53 -14.87
N ALA A 74 4.53 11.27 -13.57
CA ALA A 74 4.92 12.32 -12.63
C ALA A 74 6.23 13.01 -13.01
N ILE A 75 7.20 12.24 -13.52
CA ILE A 75 8.48 12.76 -14.00
C ILE A 75 8.30 13.57 -15.27
N ASP A 76 7.57 13.04 -16.25
CA ASP A 76 7.35 13.69 -17.55
C ASP A 76 6.59 15.01 -17.40
N GLU A 77 5.61 15.07 -16.47
CA GLU A 77 4.79 16.25 -16.18
C GLU A 77 5.39 17.15 -15.09
N GLN A 78 6.56 16.81 -14.52
CA GLN A 78 7.24 17.56 -13.46
C GLN A 78 6.31 17.84 -12.25
N LEU A 79 5.53 16.84 -11.82
CA LEU A 79 4.65 16.95 -10.66
C LEU A 79 5.46 16.89 -9.37
N ASP A 80 5.41 17.92 -8.53
CA ASP A 80 6.07 17.90 -7.22
C ASP A 80 5.63 16.68 -6.39
N TYR A 81 4.32 16.39 -6.43
CA TYR A 81 3.72 15.18 -5.83
C TYR A 81 2.67 14.56 -6.76
N ILE A 82 2.61 13.24 -6.77
CA ILE A 82 1.56 12.44 -7.39
C ILE A 82 0.84 11.61 -6.33
N VAL A 83 -0.47 11.53 -6.42
CA VAL A 83 -1.29 10.64 -5.59
C VAL A 83 -1.80 9.49 -6.43
N ILE A 84 -1.61 8.28 -5.96
CA ILE A 84 -1.99 7.06 -6.69
C ILE A 84 -2.89 6.22 -5.79
N PHE A 85 -4.03 5.81 -6.34
CA PHE A 85 -5.00 4.93 -5.71
C PHE A 85 -5.26 3.69 -6.58
N GLU A 86 -5.68 2.59 -5.95
CA GLU A 86 -6.31 1.44 -6.61
C GLU A 86 -7.84 1.62 -6.63
N ASP A 87 -8.53 0.90 -7.50
CA ASP A 87 -9.96 1.09 -7.79
C ASP A 87 -10.93 0.36 -6.85
N ASP A 88 -10.43 -0.18 -5.75
CA ASP A 88 -11.22 -0.86 -4.72
C ASP A 88 -11.15 -0.18 -3.35
N ILE A 89 -10.79 1.11 -3.32
CA ILE A 89 -10.66 1.87 -2.07
C ILE A 89 -11.95 2.60 -1.72
N TYR A 90 -12.11 2.85 -0.43
CA TYR A 90 -13.06 3.83 0.13
C TYR A 90 -12.27 5.01 0.69
N LEU A 91 -12.74 6.22 0.41
CA LEU A 91 -12.16 7.44 0.96
C LEU A 91 -12.77 7.75 2.34
N GLY A 92 -11.93 8.22 3.24
CA GLY A 92 -12.33 8.68 4.56
C GLY A 92 -12.79 10.12 4.56
N GLU A 93 -13.19 10.58 5.75
CA GLU A 93 -13.66 11.94 5.99
C GLU A 93 -12.57 12.98 5.67
N HIS A 94 -12.98 14.12 5.12
CA HIS A 94 -12.11 15.25 4.81
C HIS A 94 -11.01 14.93 3.79
N ALA A 95 -11.23 13.98 2.87
CA ALA A 95 -10.25 13.64 1.84
C ALA A 95 -9.85 14.85 0.99
N LYS A 96 -10.77 15.80 0.77
CA LYS A 96 -10.53 17.05 0.06
C LYS A 96 -9.32 17.82 0.63
N ASP A 97 -9.19 17.91 1.96
CA ASP A 97 -8.13 18.68 2.61
C ASP A 97 -6.72 18.07 2.44
N PHE A 98 -6.64 16.85 1.89
CA PHE A 98 -5.40 16.11 1.64
C PHE A 98 -5.10 15.95 0.15
N LEU A 99 -6.09 16.09 -0.71
CA LEU A 99 -6.01 15.71 -2.12
C LEU A 99 -6.13 16.85 -3.11
N LEU A 100 -6.45 18.08 -2.64
CA LEU A 100 -6.53 19.26 -3.51
C LEU A 100 -5.16 19.85 -3.83
N ASP A 101 -4.30 19.96 -2.82
CA ASP A 101 -2.96 20.53 -2.96
C ASP A 101 -1.96 19.80 -2.05
N ASP A 102 -0.70 20.22 -2.10
CA ASP A 102 0.40 19.63 -1.34
C ASP A 102 0.96 20.57 -0.24
N ALA A 103 0.31 21.71 0.00
CA ALA A 103 0.78 22.71 0.97
C ALA A 103 0.85 22.16 2.42
N TRP A 104 0.08 21.11 2.72
CA TRP A 104 0.10 20.45 4.04
C TRP A 104 1.24 19.45 4.21
N ILE A 105 1.95 19.07 3.13
CA ILE A 105 3.00 18.04 3.15
C ILE A 105 4.30 18.65 3.65
N PRO A 106 4.85 18.19 4.78
CA PRO A 106 6.18 18.61 5.23
C PRO A 106 7.25 18.21 4.19
N LYS A 107 8.24 19.08 3.97
CA LYS A 107 9.29 18.88 2.94
C LYS A 107 10.07 17.57 3.10
N GLU A 108 10.20 17.07 4.32
CA GLU A 108 10.84 15.79 4.62
C GLU A 108 10.00 14.57 4.25
N CYS A 109 8.69 14.75 3.97
CA CYS A 109 7.77 13.65 3.70
C CYS A 109 7.64 13.39 2.20
N SER A 110 8.55 12.59 1.67
CA SER A 110 8.60 12.25 0.23
C SER A 110 7.71 11.06 -0.15
N VAL A 111 7.35 10.22 0.81
CA VAL A 111 6.42 9.08 0.64
C VAL A 111 5.42 9.07 1.78
N ILE A 112 4.14 9.18 1.46
CA ILE A 112 3.07 9.16 2.45
C ILE A 112 2.08 8.05 2.09
N LYS A 113 1.98 7.03 2.95
CA LYS A 113 0.97 6.00 2.83
C LYS A 113 -0.36 6.50 3.39
N LEU A 114 -1.37 6.54 2.54
CA LEU A 114 -2.73 6.99 2.86
C LEU A 114 -3.62 5.84 3.34
N GLU A 115 -3.29 4.62 2.93
CA GLU A 115 -4.06 3.41 3.20
C GLU A 115 -3.75 2.80 4.57
N VAL A 116 -4.76 2.16 5.18
CA VAL A 116 -4.56 1.18 6.25
C VAL A 116 -4.77 -0.23 5.72
N PHE A 117 -3.69 -1.01 5.69
CA PHE A 117 -3.73 -2.45 5.37
C PHE A 117 -3.61 -3.30 6.65
N TYR A 118 -2.59 -3.04 7.47
CA TYR A 118 -2.46 -3.66 8.80
C TYR A 118 -2.98 -2.73 9.88
N LYS A 119 -3.80 -3.29 10.80
CA LYS A 119 -4.34 -2.52 11.94
C LYS A 119 -3.29 -2.11 12.96
N LYS A 120 -2.14 -2.80 13.01
CA LYS A 120 -1.03 -2.52 13.92
C LYS A 120 0.26 -2.46 13.13
N ILE A 121 1.02 -1.39 13.31
CA ILE A 121 2.26 -1.13 12.59
C ILE A 121 3.34 -0.63 13.54
N GLY A 122 4.60 -0.88 13.21
CA GLY A 122 5.76 -0.36 13.90
C GLY A 122 6.16 1.01 13.35
N VAL A 123 6.19 2.01 14.23
CA VAL A 123 6.60 3.39 13.90
C VAL A 123 7.71 3.86 14.84
N ALA A 124 8.42 4.91 14.46
CA ALA A 124 9.47 5.47 15.28
C ALA A 124 8.93 5.92 16.68
N LEU A 125 9.64 5.53 17.75
CA LEU A 125 9.27 5.85 19.13
C LEU A 125 9.48 7.34 19.44
N LYS A 126 10.61 7.88 19.00
CA LYS A 126 10.95 9.30 19.14
C LYS A 126 10.78 9.96 17.78
N GLN A 127 9.61 10.47 17.53
CA GLN A 127 9.29 11.19 16.33
C GLN A 127 8.71 12.54 16.70
N GLN A 128 9.14 13.60 16.01
CA GLN A 128 8.29 14.77 15.90
C GLN A 128 7.00 14.30 15.25
N ASN A 129 5.88 14.37 15.97
CA ASN A 129 4.58 14.11 15.40
C ASN A 129 4.31 15.24 14.40
N LEU A 130 4.63 14.98 13.12
CA LEU A 130 4.30 15.93 12.06
C LEU A 130 2.77 16.02 12.01
N SER A 131 2.26 17.24 12.14
CA SER A 131 0.83 17.49 12.07
C SER A 131 0.37 17.42 10.60
N ALA A 132 -0.85 16.97 10.41
CA ALA A 132 -1.54 16.99 9.14
C ALA A 132 -2.95 17.56 9.36
N PRO A 133 -3.67 17.97 8.32
CA PRO A 133 -5.02 18.49 8.44
C PRO A 133 -5.95 17.60 9.28
N ASN A 134 -6.99 18.19 9.87
CA ASN A 134 -8.03 17.49 10.63
C ASN A 134 -7.53 16.62 11.79
N ALA A 135 -6.52 17.11 12.51
CA ALA A 135 -5.89 16.44 13.65
C ALA A 135 -5.30 15.05 13.31
N ARG A 136 -5.01 14.78 12.04
CA ARG A 136 -4.23 13.62 11.62
C ARG A 136 -2.75 13.86 11.87
N LYS A 137 -1.97 12.79 11.83
CA LYS A 137 -0.51 12.81 12.07
C LYS A 137 0.19 11.99 10.99
N LEU A 138 1.40 12.37 10.68
CA LEU A 138 2.32 11.59 9.88
C LEU A 138 3.25 10.82 10.82
N LEU A 139 3.25 9.50 10.72
CA LEU A 139 4.00 8.59 11.57
C LEU A 139 5.08 7.90 10.73
N LEU A 140 6.35 8.11 11.06
CA LEU A 140 7.46 7.47 10.35
C LEU A 140 7.44 5.96 10.55
N LEU A 141 7.26 5.20 9.48
CA LEU A 141 7.29 3.74 9.50
C LEU A 141 8.70 3.22 9.81
N ARG A 142 8.77 2.21 10.67
CA ARG A 142 10.00 1.44 10.97
C ARG A 142 9.83 -0.03 10.67
N GLU A 143 8.65 -0.44 10.23
CA GLU A 143 8.34 -1.78 9.75
C GLU A 143 7.53 -1.69 8.46
N ALA A 144 7.68 -2.69 7.61
CA ALA A 144 6.92 -2.77 6.37
C ALA A 144 5.41 -2.75 6.63
N HIS A 145 4.71 -1.83 5.96
CA HIS A 145 3.25 -1.78 5.95
C HIS A 145 2.77 -1.97 4.52
N MET A 146 2.52 -3.21 4.15
CA MET A 146 2.18 -3.62 2.79
C MET A 146 0.86 -3.01 2.29
N GLY A 147 0.53 -3.27 1.02
CA GLY A 147 -0.64 -2.72 0.33
C GLY A 147 -0.34 -1.39 -0.37
N CYS A 148 -0.90 -1.20 -1.56
CA CYS A 148 -0.72 0.00 -2.40
C CYS A 148 -2.04 0.68 -2.74
N GLY A 149 -3.11 0.44 -1.95
CA GLY A 149 -4.43 0.99 -2.20
C GLY A 149 -4.49 2.53 -2.22
N GLY A 150 -3.51 3.22 -1.60
CA GLY A 150 -3.41 4.68 -1.69
C GLY A 150 -2.12 5.22 -1.07
N TYR A 151 -1.40 6.07 -1.84
CA TYR A 151 -0.18 6.73 -1.38
C TYR A 151 0.13 8.01 -2.16
N ILE A 152 0.94 8.88 -1.55
CA ILE A 152 1.53 10.06 -2.18
C ILE A 152 3.02 9.80 -2.38
N LEU A 153 3.55 10.26 -3.52
CA LEU A 153 4.94 10.13 -3.89
C LEU A 153 5.48 11.45 -4.41
N SER A 154 6.65 11.90 -3.93
CA SER A 154 7.31 13.07 -4.47
C SER A 154 8.01 12.75 -5.80
N LEU A 155 8.24 13.79 -6.62
CA LEU A 155 8.96 13.69 -7.89
C LEU A 155 10.34 13.03 -7.74
N ASP A 156 11.08 13.39 -6.71
CA ASP A 156 12.42 12.86 -6.49
C ASP A 156 12.41 11.36 -6.16
N VAL A 157 11.41 10.93 -5.40
CA VAL A 157 11.27 9.50 -5.09
C VAL A 157 10.76 8.73 -6.30
N ALA A 158 9.87 9.31 -7.12
CA ALA A 158 9.47 8.70 -8.39
C ALA A 158 10.67 8.42 -9.30
N LYS A 159 11.59 9.40 -9.44
CA LYS A 159 12.86 9.23 -10.18
C LYS A 159 13.72 8.12 -9.59
N LYS A 160 13.96 8.14 -8.27
CA LYS A 160 14.78 7.14 -7.56
C LYS A 160 14.24 5.72 -7.73
N LEU A 161 12.94 5.52 -7.51
CA LEU A 161 12.28 4.21 -7.65
C LEU A 161 12.39 3.69 -9.08
N LEU A 162 12.12 4.54 -10.06
CA LEU A 162 12.15 4.14 -11.46
C LEU A 162 13.57 3.72 -11.87
N SER A 163 14.60 4.54 -11.57
CA SER A 163 16.01 4.19 -11.83
C SER A 163 16.40 2.89 -11.14
N PHE A 164 16.08 2.74 -9.86
CA PHE A 164 16.42 1.54 -9.09
C PHE A 164 15.84 0.26 -9.71
N ILE A 165 14.57 0.28 -10.14
CA ILE A 165 13.93 -0.90 -10.74
C ILE A 165 14.50 -1.19 -12.13
N VAL A 166 14.68 -0.15 -12.95
CA VAL A 166 15.22 -0.30 -14.31
C VAL A 166 16.65 -0.83 -14.27
N GLU A 167 17.48 -0.36 -13.35
CA GLU A 167 18.87 -0.80 -13.18
C GLU A 167 18.98 -2.21 -12.61
N SER A 168 18.16 -2.54 -11.60
CA SER A 168 18.18 -3.87 -10.96
C SER A 168 17.69 -4.98 -11.90
N LYS A 169 16.80 -4.65 -12.81
CA LYS A 169 16.11 -5.58 -13.71
C LYS A 169 15.41 -6.75 -13.00
N VAL A 170 15.08 -6.57 -11.71
CA VAL A 170 14.36 -7.56 -10.91
C VAL A 170 13.01 -6.99 -10.52
N LEU A 171 11.93 -7.64 -10.95
CA LEU A 171 10.57 -7.22 -10.58
C LEU A 171 10.08 -8.01 -9.37
N ILE A 172 9.67 -7.28 -8.35
CA ILE A 172 8.99 -7.76 -7.14
C ILE A 172 7.67 -7.01 -6.99
N PRO A 173 6.76 -7.42 -6.07
CA PRO A 173 5.51 -6.70 -5.86
C PRO A 173 5.74 -5.22 -5.55
N VAL A 174 4.88 -4.35 -6.06
CA VAL A 174 5.03 -2.88 -5.96
C VAL A 174 5.09 -2.40 -4.50
N ASP A 175 4.31 -2.99 -3.61
CA ASP A 175 4.30 -2.68 -2.18
C ASP A 175 5.61 -3.08 -1.48
N HIS A 176 6.33 -4.07 -2.00
CA HIS A 176 7.66 -4.42 -1.55
C HIS A 176 8.68 -3.34 -1.93
N PHE A 177 8.66 -2.82 -3.16
CA PHE A 177 9.53 -1.71 -3.54
C PHE A 177 9.27 -0.47 -2.68
N LEU A 178 8.01 -0.07 -2.55
CA LEU A 178 7.63 1.16 -1.85
C LEU A 178 7.87 1.10 -0.34
N PHE A 179 7.64 -0.07 0.29
CA PHE A 179 7.50 -0.13 1.74
C PHE A 179 8.45 -1.10 2.43
N ARG A 180 9.37 -1.73 1.70
CA ARG A 180 10.28 -2.72 2.29
C ARG A 180 11.68 -2.75 1.68
N GLU A 181 11.82 -2.80 0.36
CA GLU A 181 13.09 -3.13 -0.30
C GLU A 181 13.93 -1.91 -0.71
N CYS A 182 13.32 -0.73 -0.82
CA CYS A 182 14.07 0.48 -1.13
C CYS A 182 14.68 1.06 0.15
N PRO A 183 16.01 0.90 0.37
CA PRO A 183 16.62 1.07 1.69
C PRO A 183 16.66 2.51 2.21
N GLU A 184 16.53 3.51 1.36
CA GLU A 184 16.70 4.92 1.73
C GLU A 184 15.40 5.72 1.74
N LEU A 185 14.24 5.03 1.63
CA LEU A 185 12.96 5.71 1.64
C LEU A 185 12.42 5.85 3.06
N GLU A 186 12.29 7.06 3.53
CA GLU A 186 11.47 7.35 4.70
C GLU A 186 10.00 7.40 4.29
N VAL A 187 9.23 6.42 4.79
CA VAL A 187 7.80 6.30 4.52
C VAL A 187 7.02 6.75 5.74
N TYR A 188 6.11 7.67 5.53
CA TYR A 188 5.21 8.17 6.57
C TYR A 188 3.81 7.58 6.38
N GLN A 189 3.21 7.10 7.47
CA GLN A 189 1.82 6.66 7.52
C GLN A 189 0.92 7.80 7.98
N LEU A 190 -0.07 8.17 7.18
CA LEU A 190 -1.12 9.09 7.64
C LEU A 190 -2.03 8.37 8.66
N SER A 191 -2.23 8.98 9.82
CA SER A 191 -3.00 8.39 10.92
C SER A 191 -3.96 9.40 11.56
N PRO A 192 -5.26 9.12 11.59
CA PRO A 192 -6.01 8.05 10.92
C PRO A 192 -5.73 7.97 9.42
N ALA A 193 -5.83 6.76 8.83
CA ALA A 193 -5.66 6.55 7.40
C ALA A 193 -6.77 7.21 6.58
N LEU A 194 -6.44 7.69 5.39
CA LEU A 194 -7.37 8.38 4.49
C LEU A 194 -8.17 7.42 3.61
N CYS A 195 -7.61 6.25 3.30
CA CYS A 195 -8.32 5.25 2.51
C CYS A 195 -8.13 3.84 3.06
N ILE A 196 -9.03 2.95 2.62
CA ILE A 196 -9.04 1.53 2.98
C ILE A 196 -9.58 0.72 1.81
N GLN A 197 -8.94 -0.40 1.49
CA GLN A 197 -9.43 -1.31 0.46
C GLN A 197 -10.68 -2.07 0.90
N ASP A 198 -11.55 -2.41 -0.04
CA ASP A 198 -12.81 -3.13 0.16
C ASP A 198 -12.62 -4.44 0.92
N MET A 199 -11.63 -5.22 0.55
CA MET A 199 -11.31 -6.50 1.21
C MET A 199 -11.00 -6.31 2.71
N ILE A 200 -10.32 -5.22 3.08
CA ILE A 200 -9.95 -4.93 4.48
C ILE A 200 -11.15 -4.39 5.25
N LEU A 201 -11.91 -3.46 4.65
CA LEU A 201 -13.11 -2.87 5.23
C LEU A 201 -14.16 -3.94 5.53
N ARG A 202 -14.43 -4.80 4.57
CA ARG A 202 -15.46 -5.87 4.64
C ARG A 202 -14.97 -7.18 5.22
N ARG A 203 -13.71 -7.22 5.73
CA ARG A 203 -13.11 -8.41 6.39
C ARG A 203 -13.13 -9.66 5.51
N GLY A 204 -12.84 -9.50 4.23
CA GLY A 204 -12.79 -10.58 3.24
C GLY A 204 -14.12 -10.89 2.53
N ASN A 205 -15.24 -10.30 2.95
CA ASN A 205 -16.50 -10.37 2.19
C ASN A 205 -16.53 -9.23 1.16
N THR A 206 -15.62 -9.29 0.19
CA THR A 206 -15.38 -8.23 -0.78
C THR A 206 -16.53 -8.06 -1.78
N GLN A 207 -16.85 -6.81 -2.11
CA GLN A 207 -17.73 -6.44 -3.22
C GLN A 207 -16.96 -6.43 -4.56
N PHE A 208 -15.67 -6.17 -4.48
CA PHE A 208 -14.77 -6.03 -5.63
C PHE A 208 -13.65 -7.09 -5.58
N PRO A 209 -13.92 -8.35 -6.01
CA PRO A 209 -12.89 -9.41 -5.98
C PRO A 209 -11.69 -9.00 -6.84
N SER A 210 -10.50 -9.17 -6.28
CA SER A 210 -9.24 -8.81 -6.94
C SER A 210 -8.82 -9.91 -7.93
N ALA A 211 -8.42 -9.53 -9.14
CA ALA A 211 -7.81 -10.46 -10.10
C ALA A 211 -6.49 -11.10 -9.58
N LEU A 212 -5.89 -10.52 -8.52
CA LEU A 212 -4.71 -11.06 -7.84
C LEU A 212 -5.06 -12.05 -6.72
N GLU A 213 -6.33 -12.12 -6.30
CA GLU A 213 -6.73 -12.96 -5.15
C GLU A 213 -6.66 -14.45 -5.49
N ASP A 214 -7.04 -14.83 -6.70
CA ASP A 214 -6.93 -16.21 -7.18
C ASP A 214 -5.48 -16.69 -7.20
N VAL A 215 -4.56 -15.85 -7.63
CA VAL A 215 -3.11 -16.13 -7.63
C VAL A 215 -2.57 -16.29 -6.21
N ARG A 216 -3.00 -15.41 -5.28
CA ARG A 216 -2.63 -15.48 -3.85
C ARG A 216 -3.20 -16.72 -3.17
N ASN A 217 -4.42 -17.13 -3.52
CA ASN A 217 -5.07 -18.33 -2.99
C ASN A 217 -4.42 -19.62 -3.49
N LEU A 218 -3.97 -19.68 -4.73
CA LEU A 218 -3.19 -20.79 -5.28
C LEU A 218 -1.86 -20.98 -4.53
N ARG A 219 -1.20 -19.89 -4.13
CA ARG A 219 0.03 -19.92 -3.31
C ARG A 219 -0.26 -20.33 -1.85
N LYS A 220 -1.45 -20.02 -1.29
CA LYS A 220 -1.87 -20.38 0.08
C LYS A 220 -2.43 -21.79 0.19
N GLY A 221 -2.84 -22.44 -0.88
CA GLY A 221 -3.53 -23.74 -0.94
C GLY A 221 -2.76 -24.96 -0.42
N LYS A 222 -1.60 -24.78 0.24
CA LYS A 222 -0.81 -25.83 0.92
C LYS A 222 -0.89 -25.81 2.44
N SER A 223 -1.90 -25.21 3.07
CA SER A 223 -2.01 -25.12 4.53
C SER A 223 -3.23 -25.85 5.10
N LEU A 224 -2.97 -27.09 5.56
CA LEU A 224 -3.52 -27.80 6.72
C LEU A 224 -5.05 -27.90 6.94
N LYS A 225 -5.53 -29.14 6.84
CA LYS A 225 -6.81 -29.64 7.40
C LYS A 225 -6.83 -29.49 8.92
N LYS A 226 -7.95 -28.96 9.45
CA LYS A 226 -8.24 -28.94 10.90
C LYS A 226 -8.68 -30.33 11.34
N GLU A 227 -7.91 -30.97 12.22
CA GLU A 227 -8.33 -32.17 12.96
C GLU A 227 -8.98 -31.80 14.29
N ASN A 228 -9.99 -32.59 14.68
CA ASN A 228 -10.69 -32.50 15.96
C ASN A 228 -9.79 -32.95 17.13
N LEU A 229 -9.57 -32.09 18.10
CA LEU A 229 -8.59 -32.26 19.17
C LEU A 229 -9.19 -32.76 20.49
N LYS A 230 -8.60 -33.83 21.07
CA LYS A 230 -8.93 -34.43 22.39
C LYS A 230 -8.46 -33.56 23.58
N PHE A 231 -8.94 -33.87 24.80
CA PHE A 231 -8.81 -33.09 26.05
C PHE A 231 -7.37 -32.62 26.41
N SER A 232 -6.33 -33.44 26.14
CA SER A 232 -4.91 -33.09 26.31
C SER A 232 -4.47 -31.89 25.43
N ALA A 233 -5.22 -31.64 24.39
CA ALA A 233 -4.99 -30.50 23.49
C ALA A 233 -5.52 -29.16 24.04
N LYS A 234 -6.47 -29.18 25.01
CA LYS A 234 -6.91 -27.93 25.70
C LYS A 234 -5.79 -27.37 26.58
N LEU A 235 -5.09 -28.22 27.34
CA LEU A 235 -3.97 -27.80 28.18
C LEU A 235 -2.80 -27.31 27.34
N LYS A 236 -2.42 -28.01 26.27
CA LYS A 236 -1.43 -27.55 25.28
C LYS A 236 -1.83 -26.22 24.64
N LYS A 237 -3.13 -26.00 24.40
CA LYS A 237 -3.66 -24.76 23.82
C LYS A 237 -3.54 -23.57 24.80
N GLU A 238 -3.76 -23.77 26.09
CA GLU A 238 -3.56 -22.73 27.13
C GLU A 238 -2.07 -22.41 27.34
N CYS A 239 -1.20 -23.42 27.47
CA CYS A 239 0.24 -23.23 27.53
C CYS A 239 0.76 -22.50 26.27
N SER A 240 0.27 -22.86 25.10
CA SER A 240 0.62 -22.18 23.85
C SER A 240 0.09 -20.73 23.75
N ARG A 241 -1.01 -20.42 24.44
CA ARG A 241 -1.52 -19.04 24.58
C ARG A 241 -0.63 -18.19 25.48
N ILE A 242 -0.21 -18.74 26.63
CA ILE A 242 0.70 -18.07 27.55
C ILE A 242 2.05 -17.83 26.86
N PHE A 243 2.61 -18.87 26.24
CA PHE A 243 3.87 -18.78 25.50
C PHE A 243 3.79 -17.71 24.39
N ARG A 244 2.71 -17.67 23.62
CA ARG A 244 2.48 -16.64 22.59
C ARG A 244 2.35 -15.23 23.19
N LYS A 245 1.77 -15.08 24.39
CA LYS A 245 1.72 -13.77 25.09
C LYS A 245 3.12 -13.32 25.51
N ILE A 246 3.91 -14.23 26.10
CA ILE A 246 5.30 -13.94 26.48
C ILE A 246 6.14 -13.59 25.26
N GLN A 247 6.03 -14.36 24.18
CA GLN A 247 6.73 -14.11 22.92
C GLN A 247 6.37 -12.74 22.33
N LYS A 248 5.08 -12.38 22.32
CA LYS A 248 4.63 -11.04 21.89
C LYS A 248 5.18 -9.94 22.80
N MET A 249 5.23 -10.15 24.10
CA MET A 249 5.80 -9.19 25.05
C MET A 249 7.31 -9.01 24.81
N LEU A 250 8.05 -10.08 24.62
CA LEU A 250 9.48 -10.03 24.30
C LEU A 250 9.74 -9.31 22.97
N ILE A 251 8.97 -9.61 21.93
CA ILE A 251 9.05 -8.91 20.64
C ILE A 251 8.78 -7.41 20.83
N THR A 252 7.77 -7.05 21.60
CA THR A 252 7.44 -5.64 21.86
C THR A 252 8.56 -4.93 22.61
N LEU A 253 9.18 -5.58 23.61
CA LEU A 253 10.33 -5.04 24.34
C LEU A 253 11.55 -4.88 23.44
N THR A 254 11.81 -5.85 22.55
CA THR A 254 12.91 -5.75 21.58
C THR A 254 12.70 -4.59 20.63
N LYS A 255 11.49 -4.43 20.08
CA LYS A 255 11.12 -3.29 19.23
C LYS A 255 11.29 -1.96 19.95
N PHE A 256 10.84 -1.88 21.20
CA PHE A 256 11.00 -0.66 22.00
C PHE A 256 12.47 -0.29 22.20
N ARG A 257 13.35 -1.27 22.48
CA ARG A 257 14.81 -1.06 22.55
C ARG A 257 15.39 -0.58 21.22
N GLN A 258 14.81 -0.98 20.10
CA GLN A 258 15.17 -0.52 18.76
C GLN A 258 14.56 0.85 18.39
N GLY A 259 13.89 1.52 19.32
CA GLY A 259 13.22 2.79 19.06
C GLY A 259 11.94 2.68 18.25
N ILE A 260 11.28 1.51 18.26
CA ILE A 260 10.04 1.23 17.55
C ILE A 260 8.89 1.07 18.54
N GLN A 261 7.80 1.78 18.29
CA GLN A 261 6.52 1.58 18.98
C GLN A 261 5.49 0.99 18.04
N VAL A 262 4.63 0.12 18.57
CA VAL A 262 3.52 -0.46 17.80
C VAL A 262 2.26 0.38 18.05
N VAL A 263 1.74 0.97 17.00
CA VAL A 263 0.53 1.78 17.03
C VAL A 263 -0.61 1.11 16.27
N LYS A 264 -1.84 1.48 16.63
CA LYS A 264 -3.04 1.02 15.91
C LYS A 264 -3.49 2.13 14.96
N ILE A 265 -3.52 1.83 13.67
CA ILE A 265 -4.07 2.73 12.66
C ILE A 265 -5.57 2.46 12.52
N LYS A 266 -6.34 3.54 12.49
CA LYS A 266 -7.76 3.54 12.18
C LYS A 266 -7.95 4.13 10.79
N PHE A 267 -9.00 3.71 10.11
CA PHE A 267 -9.56 4.42 8.97
C PHE A 267 -10.59 5.45 9.48
N ARG A 268 -10.57 6.63 8.94
CA ARG A 268 -11.55 7.69 9.23
C ARG A 268 -11.72 8.61 8.03
#